data_2ef77620c2a70e18617dbffc6a99ed46
#
_entry.id   2ef77620c2a70e18617dbffc6a99ed46
#
_cell.length_a   1.000
_cell.length_b   1.000
_cell.length_c   1.000
_cell.angle_alpha   90.00
_cell.angle_beta   90.00
_cell.angle_gamma   90.00
#
_symmetry.space_group_name_H-M   'P 1'
#
loop_
_entity.id
_entity.type
_entity.pdbx_description
1 polymer ?
#
loop_
_entity_poly.entity_id
_entity_poly.type
_entity_poly.pdbx_seq_one_letter_code
_entity_poly.pdbx_strand_id
1 'polypeptide(L)'
;MAADDKVVLGLIHAEDDPESVLICYLLGVEALRAGKQALMWLTKDGIKVATDGFAETVNVPNAPSIADLHAEYVEKGGRFYACPVCVKTRGMEDAVWTKGAEVKGAPSLYEFTEEYCYALAEAIG
;
A
#
# COMPACT_ATOMS: atom_id res chain seq x y z
N MET A 1 4.78 20.18 -11.40
CA MET A 1 4.07 19.13 -10.67
C MET A 1 3.66 19.62 -9.31
N ALA A 2 2.41 19.56 -9.03
CA ALA A 2 1.89 20.02 -7.76
C ALA A 2 2.20 19.03 -6.64
N ALA A 3 2.57 19.53 -5.48
CA ALA A 3 2.79 18.68 -4.31
C ALA A 3 1.50 17.96 -3.89
N ASP A 4 0.36 18.44 -4.39
CA ASP A 4 -0.93 17.85 -4.05
C ASP A 4 -1.28 16.65 -4.94
N ASP A 5 -0.49 16.37 -5.94
CA ASP A 5 -0.75 15.21 -6.79
C ASP A 5 -0.77 13.95 -5.94
N LYS A 6 -1.73 13.09 -6.22
CA LYS A 6 -1.98 11.90 -5.43
C LYS A 6 -1.92 10.67 -6.32
N VAL A 7 -1.31 9.62 -5.80
CA VAL A 7 -1.19 8.35 -6.50
C VAL A 7 -1.85 7.28 -5.65
N VAL A 8 -2.72 6.49 -6.26
CA VAL A 8 -3.34 5.34 -5.62
C VAL A 8 -2.78 4.07 -6.28
N LEU A 9 -2.35 3.15 -5.47
CA LEU A 9 -1.76 1.90 -5.92
C LEU A 9 -2.62 0.76 -5.38
N GLY A 10 -3.35 0.08 -6.27
CA GLY A 10 -4.16 -1.06 -5.87
C GLY A 10 -3.33 -2.33 -5.79
N LEU A 11 -3.46 -3.06 -4.71
CA LEU A 11 -2.73 -4.30 -4.51
C LEU A 11 -3.64 -5.35 -3.90
N ILE A 12 -3.72 -6.51 -4.54
CA ILE A 12 -4.58 -7.61 -4.09
C ILE A 12 -3.79 -8.82 -3.61
N HIS A 13 -2.47 -8.73 -3.64
CA HIS A 13 -1.58 -9.83 -3.30
C HIS A 13 -0.74 -9.51 -2.07
N ALA A 14 -0.21 -10.54 -1.45
CA ALA A 14 0.71 -10.42 -0.33
C ALA A 14 1.81 -11.48 -0.51
N GLU A 15 1.90 -12.45 0.41
CA GLU A 15 2.95 -13.46 0.33
C GLU A 15 2.78 -14.41 -0.86
N ASP A 16 1.60 -14.44 -1.45
CA ASP A 16 1.34 -15.28 -2.63
C ASP A 16 2.03 -14.73 -3.89
N ASP A 17 2.37 -13.45 -3.89
CA ASP A 17 3.02 -12.83 -5.05
C ASP A 17 3.94 -11.71 -4.57
N PRO A 18 5.12 -12.05 -4.04
CA PRO A 18 6.04 -11.03 -3.51
C PRO A 18 6.48 -10.01 -4.55
N GLU A 19 6.54 -10.39 -5.82
CA GLU A 19 6.96 -9.45 -6.86
C GLU A 19 5.93 -8.34 -7.04
N SER A 20 4.64 -8.66 -6.96
CA SER A 20 3.60 -7.61 -7.01
C SER A 20 3.73 -6.66 -5.82
N VAL A 21 4.04 -7.19 -4.64
CA VAL A 21 4.28 -6.37 -3.46
C VAL A 21 5.47 -5.45 -3.69
N LEU A 22 6.57 -5.99 -4.23
CA LEU A 22 7.76 -5.22 -4.55
C LEU A 22 7.44 -4.06 -5.50
N ILE A 23 6.74 -4.36 -6.60
CA ILE A 23 6.40 -3.35 -7.61
C ILE A 23 5.56 -2.24 -6.97
N CYS A 24 4.60 -2.61 -6.13
CA CYS A 24 3.77 -1.63 -5.45
C CYS A 24 4.60 -0.68 -4.60
N TYR A 25 5.56 -1.22 -3.83
CA TYR A 25 6.44 -0.37 -3.01
C TYR A 25 7.36 0.49 -3.88
N LEU A 26 7.88 -0.06 -4.98
CA LEU A 26 8.73 0.73 -5.87
C LEU A 26 7.97 1.94 -6.41
N LEU A 27 6.74 1.72 -6.87
CA LEU A 27 5.92 2.81 -7.39
C LEU A 27 5.57 3.82 -6.28
N GLY A 28 5.22 3.32 -5.11
CA GLY A 28 4.86 4.19 -3.99
C GLY A 28 6.01 5.05 -3.50
N VAL A 29 7.18 4.44 -3.34
CA VAL A 29 8.36 5.16 -2.89
C VAL A 29 8.78 6.22 -3.91
N GLU A 30 8.75 5.87 -5.21
CA GLU A 30 9.11 6.84 -6.24
C GLU A 30 8.11 8.00 -6.29
N ALA A 31 6.82 7.73 -6.05
CA ALA A 31 5.83 8.80 -5.99
C ALA A 31 6.15 9.77 -4.85
N LEU A 32 6.48 9.24 -3.68
CA LEU A 32 6.82 10.07 -2.53
C LEU A 32 8.10 10.86 -2.76
N ARG A 33 9.09 10.24 -3.40
CA ARG A 33 10.34 10.93 -3.75
C ARG A 33 10.09 12.08 -4.72
N ALA A 34 9.05 11.94 -5.55
CA ALA A 34 8.69 12.98 -6.52
C ALA A 34 7.79 14.07 -5.91
N GLY A 35 7.54 14.03 -4.60
CA GLY A 35 6.73 15.03 -3.92
C GLY A 35 5.23 14.77 -3.99
N LYS A 36 4.82 13.60 -4.44
CA LYS A 36 3.41 13.24 -4.50
C LYS A 36 2.96 12.61 -3.17
N GLN A 37 1.66 12.59 -2.95
CA GLN A 37 1.08 11.77 -1.90
C GLN A 37 0.79 10.38 -2.46
N ALA A 38 0.98 9.35 -1.65
CA ALA A 38 0.78 7.98 -2.10
C ALA A 38 -0.10 7.21 -1.13
N LEU A 39 -1.03 6.44 -1.69
CA LEU A 39 -1.94 5.59 -0.93
C LEU A 39 -1.94 4.21 -1.56
N MET A 40 -1.67 3.19 -0.77
CA MET A 40 -1.88 1.82 -1.18
C MET A 40 -3.31 1.43 -0.81
N TRP A 41 -4.10 1.08 -1.82
CA TRP A 41 -5.46 0.58 -1.64
C TRP A 41 -5.38 -0.94 -1.65
N LEU A 42 -5.55 -1.54 -0.47
CA LEU A 42 -5.30 -2.96 -0.27
C LEU A 42 -6.62 -3.70 -0.12
N THR A 43 -6.82 -4.68 -0.98
CA THR A 43 -8.00 -5.54 -0.93
C THR A 43 -7.56 -7.00 -1.00
N LYS A 44 -8.48 -7.90 -0.68
CA LYS A 44 -8.17 -9.31 -0.65
C LYS A 44 -6.96 -9.57 0.23
N ASP A 45 -6.06 -10.44 -0.18
CA ASP A 45 -4.86 -10.73 0.60
C ASP A 45 -3.91 -9.54 0.70
N GLY A 46 -4.09 -8.55 -0.17
CA GLY A 46 -3.28 -7.34 -0.11
C GLY A 46 -3.33 -6.63 1.22
N ILE A 47 -4.41 -6.79 1.98
CA ILE A 47 -4.51 -6.14 3.30
C ILE A 47 -3.38 -6.56 4.24
N LYS A 48 -2.84 -7.77 4.05
CA LYS A 48 -1.76 -8.28 4.89
C LYS A 48 -0.49 -7.43 4.80
N VAL A 49 -0.31 -6.76 3.66
CA VAL A 49 0.88 -5.93 3.43
C VAL A 49 0.98 -4.80 4.44
N ALA A 50 -0.16 -4.32 4.93
CA ALA A 50 -0.20 -3.23 5.90
C ALA A 50 -0.09 -3.72 7.36
N THR A 51 0.06 -5.02 7.59
CA THR A 51 0.27 -5.48 8.96
C THR A 51 1.71 -5.23 9.38
N ASP A 52 1.89 -4.97 10.67
CA ASP A 52 3.20 -4.67 11.22
C ASP A 52 4.10 -5.90 11.08
N GLY A 53 5.29 -5.68 10.51
CA GLY A 53 6.27 -6.76 10.33
C GLY A 53 6.12 -7.55 9.05
N PHE A 54 5.06 -7.36 8.28
CA PHE A 54 4.87 -8.15 7.06
C PHE A 54 6.04 -7.99 6.07
N ALA A 55 6.49 -6.76 5.87
CA ALA A 55 7.51 -6.46 4.86
C ALA A 55 8.82 -7.21 5.13
N GLU A 56 9.05 -7.63 6.36
CA GLU A 56 10.26 -8.37 6.72
C GLU A 56 10.14 -9.86 6.43
N THR A 57 8.96 -10.32 6.04
CA THR A 57 8.71 -11.73 5.79
C THR A 57 8.75 -12.11 4.33
N VAL A 58 8.84 -11.14 3.43
CA VAL A 58 8.81 -11.40 1.98
C VAL A 58 10.03 -10.80 1.32
N ASN A 59 10.47 -11.46 0.26
CA ASN A 59 11.66 -11.03 -0.46
C ASN A 59 11.60 -11.52 -1.91
N VAL A 60 12.17 -10.74 -2.81
CA VAL A 60 12.31 -11.13 -4.21
C VAL A 60 13.82 -11.20 -4.50
N PRO A 61 14.33 -12.37 -4.94
CA PRO A 61 15.77 -12.49 -5.23
C PRO A 61 16.24 -11.48 -6.27
N ASN A 62 17.43 -10.92 -6.05
CA ASN A 62 18.06 -9.98 -6.96
C ASN A 62 17.29 -8.66 -7.12
N ALA A 63 16.53 -8.28 -6.10
CA ALA A 63 15.73 -7.08 -6.12
C ALA A 63 15.96 -6.29 -4.82
N PRO A 64 15.56 -5.01 -4.78
CA PRO A 64 15.65 -4.23 -3.55
C PRO A 64 14.87 -4.88 -2.41
N SER A 65 15.30 -4.64 -1.19
CA SER A 65 14.67 -5.17 -0.01
C SER A 65 13.28 -4.56 0.18
N ILE A 66 12.26 -5.40 0.28
CA ILE A 66 10.90 -4.93 0.53
C ILE A 66 10.83 -4.26 1.91
N ALA A 67 11.55 -4.81 2.89
CA ALA A 67 11.59 -4.20 4.22
C ALA A 67 12.14 -2.78 4.18
N ASP A 68 13.21 -2.56 3.40
CA ASP A 68 13.79 -1.22 3.27
C ASP A 68 12.84 -0.26 2.56
N LEU A 69 12.18 -0.73 1.50
CA LEU A 69 11.21 0.08 0.78
C LEU A 69 10.01 0.43 1.67
N HIS A 70 9.55 -0.51 2.48
CA HIS A 70 8.48 -0.27 3.43
C HIS A 70 8.89 0.82 4.43
N ALA A 71 10.09 0.73 4.96
CA ALA A 71 10.57 1.71 5.92
C ALA A 71 10.61 3.11 5.30
N GLU A 72 11.10 3.23 4.07
CA GLU A 72 11.13 4.52 3.40
C GLU A 72 9.72 5.02 3.08
N TYR A 73 8.84 4.12 2.64
CA TYR A 73 7.46 4.48 2.31
C TYR A 73 6.75 5.06 3.55
N VAL A 74 6.89 4.41 4.69
CA VAL A 74 6.29 4.86 5.94
C VAL A 74 6.92 6.17 6.40
N GLU A 75 8.26 6.27 6.35
CA GLU A 75 8.97 7.45 6.79
C GLU A 75 8.57 8.69 6.01
N LYS A 76 8.33 8.53 4.71
CA LYS A 76 7.95 9.64 3.84
C LYS A 76 6.45 9.93 3.83
N GLY A 77 5.70 9.30 4.70
CA GLY A 77 4.28 9.59 4.86
C GLY A 77 3.36 8.78 3.95
N GLY A 78 3.85 7.68 3.41
CA GLY A 78 3.01 6.79 2.60
C GLY A 78 1.87 6.21 3.43
N ARG A 79 0.73 6.03 2.80
CA ARG A 79 -0.48 5.60 3.49
C ARG A 79 -0.96 4.27 2.93
N PHE A 80 -1.72 3.57 3.77
CA PHE A 80 -2.33 2.30 3.41
C PHE A 80 -3.78 2.32 3.87
N TYR A 81 -4.71 1.97 3.00
CA TYR A 81 -6.09 1.69 3.42
C TYR A 81 -6.34 0.22 3.20
N ALA A 82 -6.67 -0.49 4.28
CA ALA A 82 -7.05 -1.90 4.22
C ALA A 82 -8.57 -1.99 4.16
N CYS A 83 -9.08 -2.68 3.15
CA CYS A 83 -10.51 -2.81 2.92
C CYS A 83 -11.19 -3.50 4.12
N PRO A 84 -12.20 -2.87 4.74
CA PRO A 84 -12.86 -3.45 5.92
C PRO A 84 -13.52 -4.81 5.65
N VAL A 85 -14.12 -4.99 4.50
CA VAL A 85 -14.74 -6.28 4.15
C VAL A 85 -13.68 -7.37 4.08
N CYS A 86 -12.54 -7.06 3.48
CA CYS A 86 -11.45 -8.03 3.34
C CYS A 86 -10.83 -8.37 4.69
N VAL A 87 -10.76 -7.39 5.59
CA VAL A 87 -10.29 -7.60 6.96
C VAL A 87 -11.24 -8.54 7.69
N LYS A 88 -12.53 -8.28 7.59
CA LYS A 88 -13.55 -9.06 8.30
C LYS A 88 -13.62 -10.48 7.77
N THR A 89 -13.61 -10.65 6.45
CA THR A 89 -13.74 -12.00 5.88
C THR A 89 -12.54 -12.88 6.20
N ARG A 90 -11.42 -12.29 6.57
CA ARG A 90 -10.21 -13.01 6.95
C ARG A 90 -9.98 -13.09 8.46
N GLY A 91 -10.95 -12.57 9.24
CA GLY A 91 -10.81 -12.62 10.70
C GLY A 91 -9.64 -11.82 11.21
N MET A 92 -9.31 -10.72 10.55
CA MET A 92 -8.11 -9.93 10.88
C MET A 92 -8.42 -8.64 11.63
N GLU A 93 -9.59 -8.55 12.26
CA GLU A 93 -9.96 -7.33 12.98
C GLU A 93 -8.99 -6.97 14.10
N ASP A 94 -8.32 -7.96 14.67
CA ASP A 94 -7.37 -7.76 15.76
C ASP A 94 -5.92 -7.60 15.27
N ALA A 95 -5.71 -7.47 13.97
CA ALA A 95 -4.37 -7.34 13.43
C ALA A 95 -3.70 -6.04 13.90
N VAL A 96 -2.39 -6.10 14.06
CA VAL A 96 -1.61 -4.89 14.37
C VAL A 96 -1.17 -4.28 13.06
N TRP A 97 -1.58 -3.06 12.81
CA TRP A 97 -1.32 -2.38 11.54
C TRP A 97 -0.07 -1.53 11.62
N THR A 98 0.65 -1.44 10.51
CA THR A 98 1.85 -0.61 10.44
C THR A 98 1.49 0.87 10.51
N LYS A 99 2.47 1.72 10.81
CA LYS A 99 2.28 3.16 10.82
C LYS A 99 1.82 3.61 9.44
N GLY A 100 0.84 4.50 9.42
CA GLY A 100 0.28 5.02 8.18
C GLY A 100 -0.86 4.18 7.62
N ALA A 101 -1.18 3.05 8.26
CA ALA A 101 -2.24 2.17 7.81
C ALA A 101 -3.52 2.39 8.61
N GLU A 102 -4.63 2.34 7.90
CA GLU A 102 -5.96 2.46 8.49
C GLU A 102 -6.90 1.48 7.80
N VAL A 103 -7.88 0.99 8.54
CA VAL A 103 -8.96 0.18 7.94
C VAL A 103 -10.02 1.16 7.46
N LYS A 104 -10.06 1.39 6.17
CA LYS A 104 -10.93 2.39 5.55
C LYS A 104 -11.52 1.85 4.26
N GLY A 105 -12.77 2.17 4.00
CA GLY A 105 -13.49 1.67 2.83
C GLY A 105 -13.48 2.65 1.65
N ALA A 106 -14.31 2.33 0.66
CA ALA A 106 -14.37 3.10 -0.58
C ALA A 106 -14.69 4.58 -0.38
N PRO A 107 -15.57 4.97 0.56
CA PRO A 107 -15.80 6.42 0.76
C PRO A 107 -14.52 7.18 1.07
N SER A 108 -13.65 6.61 1.92
CA SER A 108 -12.38 7.25 2.25
C SER A 108 -11.43 7.27 1.06
N LEU A 109 -11.45 6.21 0.25
CA LEU A 109 -10.67 6.16 -0.98
C LEU A 109 -11.06 7.30 -1.90
N TYR A 110 -12.36 7.50 -2.10
CA TYR A 110 -12.82 8.55 -2.99
C TYR A 110 -12.53 9.95 -2.43
N GLU A 111 -12.57 10.12 -1.12
CA GLU A 111 -12.14 11.38 -0.51
C GLU A 111 -10.68 11.66 -0.83
N PHE A 112 -9.84 10.64 -0.74
CA PHE A 112 -8.43 10.80 -1.07
C PHE A 112 -8.23 11.19 -2.53
N THR A 113 -9.03 10.63 -3.44
CA THR A 113 -8.87 10.84 -4.88
C THR A 113 -9.60 12.06 -5.41
N GLU A 114 -10.15 12.88 -4.53
CA GLU A 114 -11.09 13.92 -4.92
C GLU A 114 -10.53 14.91 -5.93
N GLU A 115 -9.24 15.23 -5.85
CA GLU A 115 -8.66 16.20 -6.77
C GLU A 115 -7.69 15.53 -7.73
N TYR A 116 -6.43 15.66 -7.58
CA TYR A 116 -5.45 15.16 -8.56
C TYR A 116 -5.02 13.75 -8.20
N CYS A 117 -5.61 12.76 -8.83
CA CYS A 117 -5.29 11.38 -8.55
C CYS A 117 -4.94 10.58 -9.81
N TYR A 118 -3.89 9.81 -9.73
CA TYR A 118 -3.56 8.81 -10.73
C TYR A 118 -3.76 7.43 -10.12
N ALA A 119 -4.65 6.66 -10.70
CA ALA A 119 -4.83 5.28 -10.28
C ALA A 119 -3.87 4.42 -11.10
N LEU A 120 -2.76 4.08 -10.50
CA LEU A 120 -1.76 3.23 -11.14
C LEU A 120 -1.92 1.81 -10.69
N ALA A 121 -1.54 0.90 -11.53
CA ALA A 121 -1.42 -0.49 -11.14
C ALA A 121 -2.69 -0.98 -10.50
N GLU A 122 -3.74 -0.61 -11.07
CA GLU A 122 -5.01 -0.84 -10.52
C GLU A 122 -5.11 -2.21 -9.95
N ALA A 123 -4.53 -3.07 -10.35
CA ALA A 123 -4.69 -4.37 -9.80
C ALA A 123 -3.41 -5.12 -10.00
N ILE A 124 -2.44 -4.64 -9.33
CA ILE A 124 -1.21 -5.38 -9.43
C ILE A 124 -1.53 -6.82 -9.07
N GLY A 125 -1.65 -7.59 -10.07
CA GLY A 125 -2.11 -8.96 -9.95
C GLY A 125 -3.14 -9.33 -11.00
#